data_06180dd33d1cc40d34d2375b8bfdf1d2
#
_entry.id   06180dd33d1cc40d34d2375b8bfdf1d2
#
_cell.length_a   1.000
_cell.length_b   1.000
_cell.length_c   1.000
_cell.angle_alpha   90.00
_cell.angle_beta   90.00
_cell.angle_gamma   90.00
#
_symmetry.space_group_name_H-M   'P 1'
#
loop_
_entity.id
_entity.type
_entity.pdbx_description
1 polymer ?
#
loop_
_entity_poly.entity_id
_entity_poly.type
_entity_poly.pdbx_seq_one_letter_code
_entity_poly.pdbx_strand_id
1 'polypeptide(L)'
;MASAIRLVSVERGHDPSIFAAMPFGGGGALHAGALIREVGLSCALVPRFPGITSALGCVIADMRHDQVQTINKTLDDLDIILLDEEIVRRRSEGHAVLDNAGGIFDSRADQIELDMLYVGQTHTISVALPVSIENGTSNVTKKVIQKAFDESYKLQFGRLLEGLGIKIMNVRVAVIGERPRFDLSVLAPSKNAKVENAIKEKRQVYINKNWVDVTIYNRLDLPVAASIDGPAILEQADTTIFLEHDAT
;
A
#
# COMPACT_ATOMS: atom_id res chain seq x y z
N MET A 1 -13.90 13.72 3.14
CA MET A 1 -13.21 12.46 2.84
C MET A 1 -13.37 12.06 1.36
N ALA A 2 -14.57 11.98 0.81
CA ALA A 2 -14.79 11.60 -0.61
C ALA A 2 -13.95 12.40 -1.60
N SER A 3 -13.89 13.73 -1.47
CA SER A 3 -13.09 14.60 -2.35
C SER A 3 -11.58 14.24 -2.30
N ALA A 4 -11.06 13.92 -1.12
CA ALA A 4 -9.65 13.51 -1.00
C ALA A 4 -9.37 12.14 -1.66
N ILE A 5 -10.33 11.23 -1.61
CA ILE A 5 -10.23 9.94 -2.32
C ILE A 5 -10.24 10.17 -3.84
N ARG A 6 -11.13 11.04 -4.35
CA ARG A 6 -11.18 11.38 -5.78
C ARG A 6 -9.88 12.02 -6.28
N LEU A 7 -9.25 12.87 -5.47
CA LEU A 7 -7.97 13.50 -5.80
C LEU A 7 -6.84 12.49 -6.07
N VAL A 8 -6.82 11.39 -5.34
CA VAL A 8 -5.77 10.37 -5.48
C VAL A 8 -6.18 9.18 -6.36
N SER A 9 -7.42 9.13 -6.83
CA SER A 9 -7.95 8.10 -7.73
C SER A 9 -8.41 8.69 -9.07
N VAL A 10 -9.57 9.31 -9.11
CA VAL A 10 -10.19 9.81 -10.36
C VAL A 10 -9.30 10.82 -11.08
N GLU A 11 -8.70 11.78 -10.36
CA GLU A 11 -7.82 12.77 -10.96
C GLU A 11 -6.50 12.18 -11.48
N ARG A 12 -6.18 10.95 -11.06
CA ARG A 12 -5.05 10.18 -11.59
C ARG A 12 -5.45 9.15 -12.66
N GLY A 13 -6.71 9.18 -13.09
CA GLY A 13 -7.23 8.29 -14.14
C GLY A 13 -7.64 6.90 -13.66
N HIS A 14 -7.76 6.68 -12.36
CA HIS A 14 -8.24 5.39 -11.81
C HIS A 14 -9.76 5.41 -11.65
N ASP A 15 -10.42 4.32 -12.06
CA ASP A 15 -11.85 4.11 -11.83
C ASP A 15 -12.09 3.59 -10.41
N PRO A 16 -12.79 4.36 -9.54
CA PRO A 16 -13.07 3.92 -8.18
C PRO A 16 -13.89 2.64 -8.07
N SER A 17 -14.70 2.32 -9.07
CA SER A 17 -15.60 1.16 -9.05
C SER A 17 -14.90 -0.19 -8.94
N ILE A 18 -13.62 -0.26 -9.35
CA ILE A 18 -12.81 -1.49 -9.26
C ILE A 18 -12.04 -1.62 -7.95
N PHE A 19 -12.14 -0.62 -7.07
CA PHE A 19 -11.44 -0.60 -5.79
C PHE A 19 -12.37 -0.87 -4.61
N ALA A 20 -11.82 -1.47 -3.55
CA ALA A 20 -12.42 -1.55 -2.24
C ALA A 20 -11.82 -0.47 -1.31
N ALA A 21 -12.63 0.12 -0.44
CA ALA A 21 -12.11 0.90 0.68
C ALA A 21 -11.60 -0.03 1.79
N MET A 22 -10.50 0.34 2.44
CA MET A 22 -10.06 -0.32 3.67
C MET A 22 -10.04 0.70 4.81
N PRO A 23 -11.19 0.97 5.45
CA PRO A 23 -11.26 1.90 6.56
C PRO A 23 -10.59 1.31 7.80
N PHE A 24 -9.71 2.08 8.42
CA PHE A 24 -9.04 1.72 9.67
C PHE A 24 -9.03 2.92 10.64
N GLY A 25 -8.60 2.66 11.89
CA GLY A 25 -8.79 3.60 12.98
C GLY A 25 -10.19 3.51 13.61
N GLY A 26 -10.38 4.09 14.79
CA GLY A 26 -11.61 3.96 15.57
C GLY A 26 -12.89 4.46 14.86
N GLY A 27 -12.81 5.59 14.15
CA GLY A 27 -13.95 6.21 13.47
C GLY A 27 -14.07 5.91 11.98
N GLY A 28 -13.06 5.27 11.36
CA GLY A 28 -13.02 5.10 9.91
C GLY A 28 -14.15 4.24 9.35
N ALA A 29 -14.48 3.17 10.04
CA ALA A 29 -15.50 2.22 9.61
C ALA A 29 -16.94 2.74 9.73
N LEU A 30 -17.19 3.71 10.61
CA LEU A 30 -18.52 4.33 10.79
C LEU A 30 -19.03 5.01 9.52
N HIS A 31 -18.12 5.55 8.70
CA HIS A 31 -18.46 6.28 7.49
C HIS A 31 -18.32 5.46 6.21
N ALA A 32 -18.03 4.15 6.32
CA ALA A 32 -17.71 3.30 5.17
C ALA A 32 -18.84 3.25 4.13
N GLY A 33 -20.11 3.03 4.55
CA GLY A 33 -21.26 2.98 3.65
C GLY A 33 -21.46 4.28 2.86
N ALA A 34 -21.43 5.42 3.56
CA ALA A 34 -21.55 6.73 2.91
C ALA A 34 -20.41 7.01 1.92
N LEU A 35 -19.18 6.59 2.24
CA LEU A 35 -18.03 6.75 1.35
C LEU A 35 -18.11 5.87 0.11
N ILE A 36 -18.55 4.62 0.26
CA ILE A 36 -18.78 3.71 -0.88
C ILE A 36 -19.72 4.35 -1.89
N ARG A 37 -20.89 4.83 -1.45
CA ARG A 37 -21.87 5.48 -2.32
C ARG A 37 -21.35 6.79 -2.92
N GLU A 38 -20.78 7.65 -2.10
CA GLU A 38 -20.33 8.98 -2.54
C GLU A 38 -19.18 8.92 -3.55
N VAL A 39 -18.27 7.95 -3.41
CA VAL A 39 -17.09 7.79 -4.28
C VAL A 39 -17.37 6.86 -5.45
N GLY A 40 -18.32 5.92 -5.31
CA GLY A 40 -18.60 4.87 -6.28
C GLY A 40 -17.69 3.65 -6.13
N LEU A 41 -17.25 3.34 -4.89
CA LEU A 41 -16.42 2.17 -4.61
C LEU A 41 -17.26 0.88 -4.66
N SER A 42 -16.62 -0.26 -4.89
CA SER A 42 -17.31 -1.57 -4.94
C SER A 42 -17.73 -2.08 -3.56
N CYS A 43 -16.87 -1.93 -2.55
CA CYS A 43 -17.11 -2.40 -1.18
C CYS A 43 -16.14 -1.76 -0.18
N ALA A 44 -16.29 -2.11 1.10
CA ALA A 44 -15.30 -1.83 2.13
C ALA A 44 -14.84 -3.12 2.83
N LEU A 45 -13.54 -3.25 3.02
CA LEU A 45 -12.89 -4.28 3.81
C LEU A 45 -12.48 -3.71 5.16
N VAL A 46 -13.26 -3.95 6.20
CA VAL A 46 -12.92 -3.51 7.55
C VAL A 46 -12.01 -4.55 8.21
N PRO A 47 -10.74 -4.24 8.51
CA PRO A 47 -9.84 -5.18 9.18
C PRO A 47 -10.43 -5.72 10.48
N ARG A 48 -9.95 -6.87 10.96
CA ARG A 48 -10.47 -7.44 12.21
C ARG A 48 -10.25 -6.52 13.40
N PHE A 49 -9.13 -5.82 13.45
CA PHE A 49 -8.79 -4.84 14.50
C PHE A 49 -8.44 -3.49 13.88
N PRO A 50 -9.43 -2.71 13.43
CA PRO A 50 -9.17 -1.49 12.67
C PRO A 50 -8.50 -0.41 13.51
N GLY A 51 -8.76 -0.35 14.82
CA GLY A 51 -8.13 0.62 15.72
C GLY A 51 -6.61 0.45 15.88
N ILE A 52 -6.12 -0.78 15.69
CA ILE A 52 -4.69 -1.10 15.83
C ILE A 52 -4.03 -1.60 14.53
N THR A 53 -4.70 -1.45 13.38
CA THR A 53 -4.18 -1.93 12.08
C THR A 53 -2.80 -1.37 11.76
N SER A 54 -2.56 -0.09 12.06
CA SER A 54 -1.24 0.52 11.85
C SER A 54 -0.16 -0.10 12.73
N ALA A 55 -0.46 -0.36 14.01
CA ALA A 55 0.48 -1.02 14.92
C ALA A 55 0.77 -2.47 14.47
N LEU A 56 -0.26 -3.20 14.06
CA LEU A 56 -0.10 -4.54 13.48
C LEU A 56 0.79 -4.47 12.22
N GLY A 57 0.53 -3.51 11.33
CA GLY A 57 1.36 -3.28 10.16
C GLY A 57 2.83 -3.06 10.49
N CYS A 58 3.13 -2.23 11.50
CA CYS A 58 4.51 -2.01 11.95
C CYS A 58 5.18 -3.28 12.50
N VAL A 59 4.40 -4.17 13.13
CA VAL A 59 4.94 -5.43 13.69
C VAL A 59 5.27 -6.45 12.60
N ILE A 60 4.40 -6.55 11.57
CA ILE A 60 4.51 -7.58 10.52
C ILE A 60 5.21 -7.09 9.25
N ALA A 61 5.41 -5.78 9.10
CA ALA A 61 6.08 -5.22 7.92
C ALA A 61 7.54 -5.65 7.85
N ASP A 62 8.01 -5.82 6.63
CA ASP A 62 9.42 -6.01 6.36
C ASP A 62 10.23 -4.80 6.82
N MET A 63 11.47 -5.05 7.21
CA MET A 63 12.38 -3.96 7.54
C MET A 63 12.98 -3.43 6.24
N ARG A 64 12.79 -2.14 5.97
CA ARG A 64 13.27 -1.48 4.77
C ARG A 64 14.15 -0.29 5.12
N HIS A 65 15.31 -0.22 4.48
CA HIS A 65 16.21 0.93 4.57
C HIS A 65 16.41 1.53 3.18
N ASP A 66 15.94 2.76 3.00
CA ASP A 66 16.02 3.49 1.75
C ASP A 66 17.12 4.54 1.80
N GLN A 67 17.93 4.61 0.75
CA GLN A 67 18.91 5.65 0.54
C GLN A 67 18.71 6.29 -0.83
N VAL A 68 18.88 7.60 -0.88
CA VAL A 68 18.76 8.38 -2.13
C VAL A 68 20.00 9.22 -2.33
N GLN A 69 20.50 9.23 -3.56
CA GLN A 69 21.60 10.10 -3.99
C GLN A 69 21.23 10.86 -5.24
N THR A 70 21.46 12.17 -5.20
CA THR A 70 21.30 13.02 -6.38
C THR A 70 22.46 12.79 -7.35
N ILE A 71 22.11 12.51 -8.60
CA ILE A 71 23.01 12.32 -9.73
C ILE A 71 22.99 13.55 -10.64
N ASN A 72 21.80 13.98 -11.07
CA ASN A 72 21.56 15.16 -11.92
C ASN A 72 22.42 15.22 -13.19
N LYS A 73 22.50 14.10 -13.92
CA LYS A 73 23.27 13.95 -15.17
C LYS A 73 22.37 13.45 -16.29
N THR A 74 22.72 13.80 -17.53
CA THR A 74 22.12 13.12 -18.69
C THR A 74 22.66 11.70 -18.78
N LEU A 75 21.93 10.82 -19.47
CA LEU A 75 22.38 9.43 -19.67
C LEU A 75 23.71 9.39 -20.48
N ASP A 76 23.90 10.35 -21.40
CA ASP A 76 25.10 10.44 -22.19
C ASP A 76 26.31 10.85 -21.34
N ASP A 77 26.14 11.80 -20.43
CA ASP A 77 27.18 12.31 -19.51
C ASP A 77 27.36 11.47 -18.25
N LEU A 78 26.56 10.40 -18.10
CA LEU A 78 26.59 9.55 -16.92
C LEU A 78 27.87 8.71 -16.89
N ASP A 79 28.63 8.83 -15.81
CA ASP A 79 29.72 7.91 -15.50
C ASP A 79 29.14 6.65 -14.85
N ILE A 80 29.20 5.55 -15.61
CA ILE A 80 28.65 4.25 -15.18
C ILE A 80 29.45 3.65 -14.04
N ILE A 81 30.77 3.88 -14.00
CA ILE A 81 31.62 3.35 -12.93
C ILE A 81 31.26 4.00 -11.60
N LEU A 82 31.15 5.33 -11.60
CA LEU A 82 30.72 6.06 -10.39
C LEU A 82 29.31 5.71 -9.94
N LEU A 83 28.39 5.48 -10.87
CA LEU A 83 27.04 5.01 -10.53
C LEU A 83 27.06 3.62 -9.90
N ASP A 84 27.85 2.70 -10.45
CA ASP A 84 28.00 1.35 -9.91
C ASP A 84 28.59 1.38 -8.49
N GLU A 85 29.67 2.13 -8.28
CA GLU A 85 30.27 2.33 -6.95
C GLU A 85 29.27 2.88 -5.93
N GLU A 86 28.45 3.86 -6.33
CA GLU A 86 27.39 4.42 -5.47
C GLU A 86 26.30 3.39 -5.13
N ILE A 87 25.88 2.59 -6.10
CA ILE A 87 24.88 1.53 -5.88
C ILE A 87 25.43 0.50 -4.90
N VAL A 88 26.64 -0.01 -5.14
CA VAL A 88 27.28 -1.03 -4.31
C VAL A 88 27.52 -0.53 -2.89
N ARG A 89 28.02 0.70 -2.75
CA ARG A 89 28.27 1.33 -1.45
C ARG A 89 26.98 1.45 -0.62
N ARG A 90 25.92 2.01 -1.22
CA ARG A 90 24.64 2.21 -0.52
C ARG A 90 23.98 0.90 -0.16
N ARG A 91 24.07 -0.09 -1.04
CA ARG A 91 23.62 -1.44 -0.73
C ARG A 91 24.34 -2.01 0.49
N SER A 92 25.67 -1.89 0.53
CA SER A 92 26.48 -2.38 1.66
C SER A 92 26.11 -1.66 2.97
N GLU A 93 25.97 -0.32 2.94
CA GLU A 93 25.53 0.47 4.09
C GLU A 93 24.12 0.05 4.56
N GLY A 94 23.21 -0.18 3.62
CA GLY A 94 21.84 -0.65 3.93
C GLY A 94 21.82 -2.03 4.60
N HIS A 95 22.62 -2.98 4.09
CA HIS A 95 22.76 -4.29 4.72
C HIS A 95 23.35 -4.20 6.14
N ALA A 96 24.34 -3.34 6.36
CA ALA A 96 24.90 -3.09 7.68
C ALA A 96 23.85 -2.53 8.66
N VAL A 97 22.94 -1.68 8.21
CA VAL A 97 21.82 -1.19 9.04
C VAL A 97 20.89 -2.34 9.43
N LEU A 98 20.54 -3.23 8.50
CA LEU A 98 19.73 -4.42 8.82
C LEU A 98 20.44 -5.36 9.80
N ASP A 99 21.75 -5.56 9.64
CA ASP A 99 22.54 -6.41 10.56
C ASP A 99 22.54 -5.83 11.98
N ASN A 100 22.71 -4.52 12.12
CA ASN A 100 22.72 -3.84 13.41
C ASN A 100 21.33 -3.76 14.08
N ALA A 101 20.26 -3.89 13.31
CA ALA A 101 18.89 -3.87 13.85
C ALA A 101 18.51 -5.14 14.62
N GLY A 102 19.28 -6.24 14.48
CA GLY A 102 19.05 -7.49 15.20
C GLY A 102 17.75 -8.21 14.86
N GLY A 103 17.13 -7.88 13.71
CA GLY A 103 15.91 -8.53 13.22
C GLY A 103 16.17 -9.94 12.69
N ILE A 104 15.16 -10.81 12.81
CA ILE A 104 15.15 -12.11 12.12
C ILE A 104 14.53 -11.90 10.76
N PHE A 105 15.25 -12.28 9.70
CA PHE A 105 14.81 -12.18 8.31
C PHE A 105 14.91 -13.55 7.64
N ASP A 106 13.88 -13.94 6.90
CA ASP A 106 13.88 -15.17 6.10
C ASP A 106 14.73 -14.99 4.84
N SER A 107 14.70 -13.78 4.27
CA SER A 107 15.47 -13.41 3.09
C SER A 107 15.79 -11.92 3.08
N ARG A 108 16.65 -11.52 2.13
CA ARG A 108 16.96 -10.12 1.88
C ARG A 108 16.79 -9.83 0.39
N ALA A 109 16.24 -8.67 0.08
CA ALA A 109 16.08 -8.19 -1.28
C ALA A 109 16.70 -6.79 -1.42
N ASP A 110 17.22 -6.51 -2.59
CA ASP A 110 17.72 -5.19 -2.97
C ASP A 110 16.82 -4.63 -4.07
N GLN A 111 16.44 -3.38 -3.94
CA GLN A 111 15.67 -2.66 -4.95
C GLN A 111 16.44 -1.42 -5.37
N ILE A 112 16.79 -1.34 -6.65
CA ILE A 112 17.54 -0.23 -7.22
C ILE A 112 16.64 0.47 -8.22
N GLU A 113 16.45 1.77 -8.02
CA GLU A 113 15.62 2.60 -8.88
C GLU A 113 16.35 3.89 -9.26
N LEU A 114 16.02 4.43 -10.43
CA LEU A 114 16.44 5.76 -10.85
C LEU A 114 15.21 6.67 -11.01
N ASP A 115 15.28 7.88 -10.44
CA ASP A 115 14.34 8.93 -10.78
C ASP A 115 14.77 9.57 -12.11
N MET A 116 13.97 9.37 -13.15
CA MET A 116 14.36 9.73 -14.52
C MET A 116 13.28 10.56 -15.21
N LEU A 117 13.70 11.35 -16.20
CA LEU A 117 12.82 12.18 -17.03
C LEU A 117 13.46 12.42 -18.41
N TYR A 118 12.69 12.83 -19.40
CA TYR A 118 13.25 13.44 -20.59
C TYR A 118 13.71 14.87 -20.31
N VAL A 119 14.84 15.26 -20.91
CA VAL A 119 15.34 16.64 -20.80
C VAL A 119 14.25 17.63 -21.21
N GLY A 120 13.99 18.61 -20.36
CA GLY A 120 12.91 19.60 -20.51
C GLY A 120 11.62 19.28 -19.76
N GLN A 121 11.46 18.07 -19.20
CA GLN A 121 10.35 17.76 -18.30
C GLN A 121 10.65 18.21 -16.86
N THR A 122 9.59 18.37 -16.06
CA THR A 122 9.69 18.77 -14.64
C THR A 122 9.42 17.63 -13.68
N HIS A 123 8.72 16.59 -14.11
CA HIS A 123 8.34 15.46 -13.27
C HIS A 123 9.12 14.21 -13.66
N THR A 124 9.71 13.57 -12.67
CA THR A 124 10.40 12.29 -12.82
C THR A 124 9.43 11.13 -12.75
N ILE A 125 9.78 10.02 -13.39
CA ILE A 125 9.23 8.70 -13.11
C ILE A 125 10.28 7.89 -12.36
N SER A 126 9.84 7.02 -11.44
CA SER A 126 10.72 6.04 -10.80
C SER A 126 10.84 4.82 -11.72
N VAL A 127 12.07 4.45 -12.04
CA VAL A 127 12.41 3.37 -12.96
C VAL A 127 13.18 2.30 -12.21
N ALA A 128 12.57 1.15 -11.99
CA ALA A 128 13.26 0.00 -11.39
C ALA A 128 14.30 -0.55 -12.35
N LEU A 129 15.51 -0.73 -11.86
CA LEU A 129 16.60 -1.31 -12.66
C LEU A 129 16.65 -2.83 -12.44
N PRO A 130 16.59 -3.64 -13.50
CA PRO A 130 16.77 -5.09 -13.44
C PRO A 130 18.25 -5.45 -13.35
N VAL A 131 18.91 -5.02 -12.26
CA VAL A 131 20.34 -5.24 -12.06
C VAL A 131 20.60 -6.22 -10.94
N SER A 132 21.61 -7.07 -11.10
CA SER A 132 22.16 -7.94 -10.06
C SER A 132 23.51 -7.40 -9.60
N ILE A 133 23.86 -7.65 -8.34
CA ILE A 133 25.15 -7.26 -7.77
C ILE A 133 25.88 -8.54 -7.38
N GLU A 134 27.00 -8.80 -8.05
CA GLU A 134 27.84 -9.96 -7.86
C GLU A 134 29.30 -9.54 -7.72
N ASN A 135 30.03 -10.13 -6.79
CA ASN A 135 31.45 -9.85 -6.55
C ASN A 135 31.78 -8.35 -6.33
N GLY A 136 30.84 -7.60 -5.73
CA GLY A 136 31.06 -6.18 -5.43
C GLY A 136 30.89 -5.23 -6.62
N THR A 137 30.29 -5.69 -7.72
CA THR A 137 29.93 -4.86 -8.89
C THR A 137 28.50 -5.18 -9.34
N SER A 138 27.84 -4.20 -9.93
CA SER A 138 26.56 -4.42 -10.59
C SER A 138 26.73 -4.62 -12.08
N ASN A 139 25.71 -5.20 -12.73
CA ASN A 139 25.67 -5.32 -14.18
C ASN A 139 25.01 -4.10 -14.85
N VAL A 140 25.03 -2.94 -14.19
CA VAL A 140 24.43 -1.71 -14.72
C VAL A 140 25.20 -1.22 -15.95
N THR A 141 24.45 -0.84 -16.98
CA THR A 141 25.00 -0.23 -18.20
C THR A 141 24.04 0.84 -18.71
N LYS A 142 24.54 1.79 -19.52
CA LYS A 142 23.66 2.78 -20.17
C LYS A 142 22.53 2.14 -20.97
N LYS A 143 22.77 0.98 -21.61
CA LYS A 143 21.76 0.23 -22.35
C LYS A 143 20.66 -0.35 -21.44
N VAL A 144 21.03 -0.87 -20.29
CA VAL A 144 20.07 -1.38 -19.29
C VAL A 144 19.20 -0.24 -18.78
N ILE A 145 19.81 0.91 -18.44
CA ILE A 145 19.11 2.11 -17.97
C ILE A 145 18.13 2.62 -19.04
N GLN A 146 18.61 2.79 -20.29
CA GLN A 146 17.79 3.24 -21.42
C GLN A 146 16.57 2.34 -21.61
N LYS A 147 16.79 1.03 -21.67
CA LYS A 147 15.71 0.05 -21.87
C LYS A 147 14.68 0.10 -20.74
N ALA A 148 15.13 0.11 -19.49
CA ALA A 148 14.26 0.18 -18.33
C ALA A 148 13.41 1.47 -18.32
N PHE A 149 14.03 2.60 -18.69
CA PHE A 149 13.33 3.87 -18.83
C PHE A 149 12.25 3.81 -19.94
N ASP A 150 12.61 3.34 -21.11
CA ASP A 150 11.71 3.27 -22.27
C ASP A 150 10.49 2.40 -21.96
N GLU A 151 10.69 1.23 -21.33
CA GLU A 151 9.61 0.33 -20.92
C GLU A 151 8.69 0.99 -19.88
N SER A 152 9.27 1.60 -18.85
CA SER A 152 8.53 2.26 -17.78
C SER A 152 7.75 3.48 -18.28
N TYR A 153 8.40 4.30 -19.11
CA TYR A 153 7.79 5.50 -19.67
C TYR A 153 6.64 5.14 -20.63
N LYS A 154 6.84 4.13 -21.49
CA LYS A 154 5.81 3.65 -22.41
C LYS A 154 4.61 3.04 -21.65
N LEU A 155 4.87 2.30 -20.56
CA LEU A 155 3.80 1.75 -19.72
C LEU A 155 2.95 2.86 -19.09
N GLN A 156 3.59 3.94 -18.63
CA GLN A 156 2.91 5.02 -17.92
C GLN A 156 2.20 6.02 -18.87
N PHE A 157 2.79 6.33 -20.02
CA PHE A 157 2.32 7.39 -20.92
C PHE A 157 1.87 6.88 -22.30
N GLY A 158 2.01 5.59 -22.58
CA GLY A 158 1.58 4.95 -23.82
C GLY A 158 2.49 5.21 -25.03
N ARG A 159 3.46 6.13 -24.94
CA ARG A 159 4.38 6.50 -26.03
C ARG A 159 5.73 6.93 -25.51
N LEU A 160 6.74 6.90 -26.37
CA LEU A 160 8.05 7.48 -26.12
C LEU A 160 8.17 8.87 -26.79
N LEU A 161 9.08 9.70 -26.29
CA LEU A 161 9.39 11.00 -26.88
C LEU A 161 10.74 10.87 -27.61
N GLU A 162 10.67 10.58 -28.92
CA GLU A 162 11.86 10.40 -29.76
C GLU A 162 12.68 11.70 -29.91
N GLY A 163 14.00 11.56 -29.93
CA GLY A 163 14.92 12.69 -30.12
C GLY A 163 15.20 13.51 -28.86
N LEU A 164 14.59 13.20 -27.72
CA LEU A 164 14.90 13.86 -26.46
C LEU A 164 15.89 13.05 -25.63
N GLY A 165 16.89 13.73 -25.06
CA GLY A 165 17.82 13.13 -24.13
C GLY A 165 17.14 12.70 -22.82
N ILE A 166 17.67 11.67 -22.19
CA ILE A 166 17.21 11.19 -20.87
C ILE A 166 18.11 11.77 -19.80
N LYS A 167 17.52 12.16 -18.68
CA LYS A 167 18.22 12.68 -17.52
C LYS A 167 17.88 11.85 -16.29
N ILE A 168 18.91 11.51 -15.53
CA ILE A 168 18.83 10.84 -14.24
C ILE A 168 18.96 11.91 -13.16
N MET A 169 17.94 12.00 -12.30
CA MET A 169 17.94 12.94 -11.19
C MET A 169 18.52 12.33 -9.93
N ASN A 170 18.07 11.13 -9.55
CA ASN A 170 18.53 10.43 -8.35
C ASN A 170 18.73 8.94 -8.64
N VAL A 171 19.58 8.31 -7.85
CA VAL A 171 19.59 6.86 -7.62
C VAL A 171 19.00 6.58 -6.25
N ARG A 172 18.13 5.61 -6.18
CA ARG A 172 17.51 5.07 -4.95
C ARG A 172 17.97 3.63 -4.78
N VAL A 173 18.46 3.32 -3.60
CA VAL A 173 18.82 1.95 -3.22
C VAL A 173 18.07 1.62 -1.96
N ALA A 174 17.20 0.63 -2.02
CA ALA A 174 16.51 0.09 -0.87
C ALA A 174 17.00 -1.31 -0.56
N VAL A 175 17.31 -1.57 0.70
CA VAL A 175 17.62 -2.90 1.21
C VAL A 175 16.47 -3.33 2.11
N ILE A 176 15.93 -4.52 1.83
CA ILE A 176 14.72 -5.04 2.46
C ILE A 176 15.08 -6.34 3.17
N GLY A 177 14.81 -6.41 4.47
CA GLY A 177 14.87 -7.64 5.25
C GLY A 177 13.45 -8.20 5.37
N GLU A 178 13.17 -9.25 4.62
CA GLU A 178 11.87 -9.92 4.62
C GLU A 178 11.70 -10.72 5.92
N ARG A 179 10.67 -10.39 6.67
CA ARG A 179 10.34 -11.07 7.93
C ARG A 179 9.56 -12.36 7.68
N PRO A 180 9.60 -13.31 8.63
CA PRO A 180 8.71 -14.46 8.59
C PRO A 180 7.26 -14.05 8.45
N ARG A 181 6.52 -14.69 7.54
CA ARG A 181 5.12 -14.36 7.30
C ARG A 181 4.27 -14.69 8.52
N PHE A 182 3.54 -13.70 8.99
CA PHE A 182 2.57 -13.87 10.05
C PHE A 182 1.27 -14.48 9.51
N ASP A 183 0.85 -15.60 10.10
CA ASP A 183 -0.42 -16.23 9.75
C ASP A 183 -1.58 -15.49 10.41
N LEU A 184 -2.29 -14.68 9.62
CA LEU A 184 -3.47 -13.93 10.08
C LEU A 184 -4.66 -14.83 10.48
N SER A 185 -4.64 -16.13 10.17
CA SER A 185 -5.71 -17.07 10.55
C SER A 185 -5.83 -17.25 12.06
N VAL A 186 -4.75 -16.99 12.81
CA VAL A 186 -4.79 -16.97 14.30
C VAL A 186 -5.73 -15.91 14.86
N LEU A 187 -6.07 -14.90 14.08
CA LEU A 187 -7.01 -13.84 14.44
C LEU A 187 -8.47 -14.22 14.12
N ALA A 188 -8.72 -15.38 13.50
CA ALA A 188 -10.07 -15.80 13.13
C ALA A 188 -10.94 -16.05 14.39
N PRO A 189 -12.28 -15.88 14.29
CA PRO A 189 -13.19 -16.23 15.37
C PRO A 189 -13.22 -17.75 15.62
N SER A 190 -13.81 -18.15 16.75
CA SER A 190 -14.01 -19.57 17.07
C SER A 190 -14.77 -20.30 15.95
N LYS A 191 -14.35 -21.54 15.65
CA LYS A 191 -15.04 -22.40 14.67
C LYS A 191 -16.51 -22.69 15.02
N ASN A 192 -16.91 -22.53 16.28
CA ASN A 192 -18.26 -22.76 16.77
C ASN A 192 -19.05 -21.45 16.93
N ALA A 193 -18.55 -20.33 16.43
CA ALA A 193 -19.28 -19.06 16.48
C ALA A 193 -20.62 -19.18 15.74
N LYS A 194 -21.66 -18.53 16.26
CA LYS A 194 -23.01 -18.42 15.66
C LYS A 194 -23.45 -16.97 15.70
N VAL A 195 -24.19 -16.54 14.67
CA VAL A 195 -24.68 -15.15 14.56
C VAL A 195 -25.55 -14.78 15.76
N GLU A 196 -26.39 -15.70 16.22
CA GLU A 196 -27.33 -15.46 17.36
C GLU A 196 -26.55 -15.13 18.64
N ASN A 197 -25.40 -15.75 18.85
CA ASN A 197 -24.57 -15.51 20.04
C ASN A 197 -23.82 -14.16 19.98
N ALA A 198 -23.69 -13.56 18.80
CA ALA A 198 -23.07 -12.26 18.63
C ALA A 198 -24.04 -11.10 18.86
N ILE A 199 -25.37 -11.37 18.99
CA ILE A 199 -26.35 -10.32 19.26
C ILE A 199 -26.16 -9.80 20.68
N LYS A 200 -25.97 -8.48 20.82
CA LYS A 200 -25.85 -7.79 22.12
C LYS A 200 -27.19 -7.28 22.59
N GLU A 201 -27.84 -6.47 21.79
CA GLU A 201 -29.08 -5.78 22.11
C GLU A 201 -29.77 -5.26 20.85
N LYS A 202 -30.96 -4.70 21.00
CA LYS A 202 -31.62 -3.84 20.03
C LYS A 202 -31.61 -2.41 20.56
N ARG A 203 -31.33 -1.44 19.67
CA ARG A 203 -31.23 -0.02 20.02
C ARG A 203 -31.96 0.82 18.99
N GLN A 204 -32.65 1.85 19.43
CA GLN A 204 -33.24 2.84 18.52
C GLN A 204 -32.16 3.77 18.01
N VAL A 205 -32.06 3.89 16.68
CA VAL A 205 -31.10 4.74 15.98
C VAL A 205 -31.87 5.69 15.06
N TYR A 206 -31.46 6.95 15.03
CA TYR A 206 -32.08 7.94 14.15
C TYR A 206 -31.49 7.89 12.76
N ILE A 207 -32.24 7.33 11.80
CA ILE A 207 -31.82 7.10 10.42
C ILE A 207 -32.86 7.73 9.49
N ASN A 208 -32.43 8.52 8.51
CA ASN A 208 -33.30 9.12 7.50
C ASN A 208 -34.53 9.83 8.11
N LYS A 209 -34.32 10.61 9.18
CA LYS A 209 -35.35 11.37 9.92
C LYS A 209 -36.36 10.51 10.70
N ASN A 210 -36.11 9.24 10.90
CA ASN A 210 -36.96 8.33 11.67
C ASN A 210 -36.12 7.57 12.71
N TRP A 211 -36.80 7.19 13.82
CA TRP A 211 -36.24 6.26 14.79
C TRP A 211 -36.53 4.83 14.32
N VAL A 212 -35.46 4.02 14.20
CA VAL A 212 -35.51 2.64 13.71
C VAL A 212 -34.87 1.73 14.74
N ASP A 213 -35.50 0.59 15.04
CA ASP A 213 -34.88 -0.45 15.86
C ASP A 213 -33.79 -1.17 15.07
N VAL A 214 -32.56 -1.12 15.58
CA VAL A 214 -31.39 -1.69 14.94
C VAL A 214 -30.78 -2.75 15.84
N THR A 215 -30.44 -3.91 15.28
CA THR A 215 -29.72 -4.97 16.01
C THR A 215 -28.24 -4.62 16.13
N ILE A 216 -27.74 -4.72 17.36
CA ILE A 216 -26.32 -4.49 17.68
C ILE A 216 -25.64 -5.83 17.85
N TYR A 217 -24.55 -6.05 17.14
CA TYR A 217 -23.74 -7.27 17.21
C TYR A 217 -22.38 -6.99 17.83
N ASN A 218 -21.88 -7.93 18.62
CA ASN A 218 -20.45 -7.98 18.94
C ASN A 218 -19.70 -8.52 17.70
N ARG A 219 -18.98 -7.65 17.02
CA ARG A 219 -18.35 -7.98 15.73
C ARG A 219 -17.37 -9.14 15.84
N LEU A 220 -16.61 -9.23 16.94
CA LEU A 220 -15.58 -10.26 17.10
C LEU A 220 -16.14 -11.67 17.32
N ASP A 221 -17.41 -11.78 17.73
CA ASP A 221 -18.09 -13.06 17.96
C ASP A 221 -18.82 -13.57 16.71
N LEU A 222 -18.89 -12.77 15.64
CA LEU A 222 -19.49 -13.20 14.39
C LEU A 222 -18.70 -14.33 13.74
N PRO A 223 -19.36 -15.38 13.22
CA PRO A 223 -18.70 -16.45 12.49
C PRO A 223 -18.12 -15.96 11.16
N VAL A 224 -17.11 -16.69 10.67
CA VAL A 224 -16.59 -16.48 9.31
C VAL A 224 -17.70 -16.74 8.30
N ALA A 225 -17.77 -15.92 7.26
CA ALA A 225 -18.79 -15.98 6.20
C ALA A 225 -20.24 -15.73 6.67
N ALA A 226 -20.45 -15.14 7.85
CA ALA A 226 -21.76 -14.64 8.22
C ALA A 226 -22.20 -13.50 7.29
N SER A 227 -23.47 -13.53 6.87
CA SER A 227 -24.11 -12.44 6.16
C SER A 227 -25.10 -11.76 7.11
N ILE A 228 -25.02 -10.44 7.20
CA ILE A 228 -25.88 -9.63 8.05
C ILE A 228 -26.44 -8.48 7.22
N ASP A 229 -27.74 -8.47 7.06
CA ASP A 229 -28.39 -7.39 6.32
C ASP A 229 -28.58 -6.15 7.21
N GLY A 230 -28.42 -4.98 6.61
CA GLY A 230 -28.71 -3.72 7.29
C GLY A 230 -30.21 -3.40 7.40
N PRO A 231 -30.62 -2.50 8.29
CA PRO A 231 -29.74 -1.72 9.14
C PRO A 231 -29.24 -2.52 10.35
N ALA A 232 -27.94 -2.51 10.58
CA ALA A 232 -27.30 -3.16 11.69
C ALA A 232 -26.07 -2.38 12.20
N ILE A 233 -25.69 -2.58 13.44
CA ILE A 233 -24.46 -2.02 14.00
C ILE A 233 -23.58 -3.18 14.48
N LEU A 234 -22.32 -3.17 14.01
CA LEU A 234 -21.30 -4.10 14.47
C LEU A 234 -20.35 -3.34 15.39
N GLU A 235 -20.40 -3.62 16.68
CA GLU A 235 -19.58 -2.98 17.70
C GLU A 235 -18.39 -3.87 18.08
N GLN A 236 -17.26 -3.24 18.35
CA GLN A 236 -16.14 -3.80 19.09
C GLN A 236 -15.43 -2.67 19.86
N ALA A 237 -14.47 -3.01 20.74
CA ALA A 237 -13.84 -2.06 21.64
C ALA A 237 -13.16 -0.88 20.94
N ASP A 238 -12.65 -1.10 19.73
CA ASP A 238 -11.83 -0.12 18.99
C ASP A 238 -12.51 0.43 17.72
N THR A 239 -13.77 0.00 17.41
CA THR A 239 -14.51 0.52 16.25
C THR A 239 -16.01 0.24 16.32
N THR A 240 -16.75 0.99 15.51
CA THR A 240 -18.17 0.75 15.21
C THR A 240 -18.38 0.77 13.71
N ILE A 241 -19.06 -0.24 13.18
CA ILE A 241 -19.46 -0.30 11.77
C ILE A 241 -20.97 -0.14 11.72
N PHE A 242 -21.44 0.79 10.92
CA PHE A 242 -22.86 0.94 10.62
C PHE A 242 -23.15 0.34 9.24
N LEU A 243 -23.97 -0.68 9.19
CA LEU A 243 -24.56 -1.23 7.98
C LEU A 243 -25.86 -0.49 7.70
N GLU A 244 -25.95 0.16 6.57
CA GLU A 244 -27.17 0.81 6.13
C GLU A 244 -28.15 -0.21 5.54
N HIS A 245 -29.40 0.18 5.30
CA HIS A 245 -30.47 -0.74 4.88
C HIS A 245 -30.23 -1.44 3.53
N ASP A 246 -29.33 -0.90 2.71
CA ASP A 246 -28.94 -1.42 1.39
C ASP A 246 -27.55 -2.07 1.40
N ALA A 247 -27.00 -2.35 2.59
CA ALA A 247 -25.70 -2.96 2.78
C ALA A 247 -25.80 -4.34 3.45
N THR A 248 -24.91 -5.21 3.07
CA THR A 248 -24.76 -6.55 3.66
C THR A 248 -23.31 -6.77 4.08
#